data_8c75eccd5b36a2834f33a3fb379c2400
#
_entry.id   8c75eccd5b36a2834f33a3fb379c2400
#
_cell.length_a   1.000
_cell.length_b   1.000
_cell.length_c   1.000
_cell.angle_alpha   90.00
_cell.angle_beta   90.00
_cell.angle_gamma   90.00
#
_symmetry.space_group_name_H-M   'P 1'
#
loop_
_entity.id
_entity.type
_entity.pdbx_description
1 polymer ?
#
loop_
_entity_poly.entity_id
_entity_poly.type
_entity_poly.pdbx_seq_one_letter_code
_entity_poly.pdbx_strand_id
1 'polypeptide(L)' 'MEQQFRAALCGTDSRIDGIVDKLDVSNYLAAYQFISYDDSLHLTIAQDTHGHWHRIAGTEPYLTGWTDELAEQIT' A
#
# COMPACT_ATOMS: atom_id res chain seq x y z
N MET A 1 -8.26 17.14 -4.28
CA MET A 1 -7.38 17.26 -3.09
C MET A 1 -6.68 15.94 -2.85
N GLU A 2 -5.38 15.98 -2.78
CA GLU A 2 -4.60 14.77 -2.56
C GLU A 2 -4.64 14.37 -1.10
N GLN A 3 -4.74 13.08 -0.85
CA GLN A 3 -4.69 12.54 0.49
C GLN A 3 -3.38 11.76 0.63
N GLN A 4 -2.56 12.22 1.54
CA GLN A 4 -1.31 11.56 1.86
C GLN A 4 -1.24 11.34 3.36
N PHE A 5 -0.68 10.22 3.76
CA PHE A 5 -0.43 9.98 5.18
C PHE A 5 0.79 9.08 5.34
N ARG A 6 1.35 9.10 6.53
CA ARG A 6 2.48 8.24 6.85
C ARG A 6 2.02 6.86 7.21
N ALA A 7 2.76 5.85 6.78
CA ALA A 7 2.48 4.47 7.14
C ALA A 7 3.80 3.76 7.37
N ALA A 8 3.74 2.62 8.03
CA ALA A 8 4.90 1.79 8.27
C ALA A 8 4.53 0.34 8.08
N LEU A 9 5.40 -0.40 7.41
CA LEU A 9 5.23 -1.83 7.19
C LEU A 9 6.34 -2.57 7.92
N CYS A 10 6.01 -3.75 8.46
CA CYS A 10 6.98 -4.57 9.16
C CYS A 10 7.72 -5.47 8.18
N GLY A 11 9.00 -5.18 7.95
CA GLY A 11 9.86 -6.06 7.18
C GLY A 11 10.35 -7.22 8.03
N THR A 12 11.16 -8.09 7.44
CA THR A 12 11.70 -9.24 8.15
C THR A 12 12.71 -8.81 9.23
N ASP A 13 13.47 -7.77 8.97
CA ASP A 13 14.52 -7.33 9.88
C ASP A 13 14.24 -5.97 10.52
N SER A 14 13.36 -5.17 9.94
CA SER A 14 13.13 -3.82 10.42
C SER A 14 11.82 -3.27 9.90
N ARG A 15 11.42 -2.17 10.50
CA ARG A 15 10.25 -1.42 10.09
C ARG A 15 10.58 -0.56 8.85
N ILE A 16 9.66 -0.51 7.93
CA ILE A 16 9.80 0.28 6.70
C ILE A 16 8.80 1.43 6.76
N ASP A 17 9.29 2.65 6.87
CA ASP A 17 8.46 3.84 6.92
C ASP A 17 8.31 4.44 5.53
N GLY A 18 7.15 5.02 5.26
CA GLY A 18 6.90 5.65 3.97
C GLY A 18 5.65 6.50 3.95
N ILE A 19 5.28 6.92 2.77
CA ILE A 19 4.11 7.77 2.50
C ILE A 19 3.11 6.99 1.66
N VAL A 20 1.84 7.14 1.99
CA VAL A 20 0.75 6.54 1.23
C VAL A 20 -0.02 7.64 0.51
N ASP A 21 -0.19 7.48 -0.79
CA ASP A 21 -1.01 8.36 -1.64
C ASP A 21 -2.27 7.64 -2.05
N LYS A 22 -3.39 8.34 -2.06
CA LYS A 22 -4.63 7.79 -2.60
C LYS A 22 -4.63 7.95 -4.12
N LEU A 23 -4.98 6.88 -4.82
CA LEU A 23 -5.05 6.86 -6.28
C LEU A 23 -6.48 6.61 -6.74
N ASP A 24 -6.77 7.07 -7.98
CA ASP A 24 -8.01 6.73 -8.64
C ASP A 24 -7.71 5.66 -9.67
N VAL A 25 -8.28 4.47 -9.47
CA VAL A 25 -8.09 3.34 -10.38
C VAL A 25 -9.46 2.82 -10.77
N SER A 26 -9.71 2.71 -12.08
CA SER A 26 -10.97 2.19 -12.60
C SER A 26 -11.18 0.75 -12.14
N ASN A 27 -12.43 0.38 -11.88
CA ASN A 27 -12.84 -0.97 -11.48
C ASN A 27 -12.56 -1.31 -10.02
N TYR A 28 -12.06 -0.36 -9.23
CA TYR A 28 -11.83 -0.56 -7.80
C TYR A 28 -12.51 0.52 -6.99
N LEU A 29 -12.90 0.17 -5.77
CA LEU A 29 -13.54 1.13 -4.86
C LEU A 29 -12.53 2.15 -4.36
N ALA A 30 -11.30 1.72 -4.13
CA ALA A 30 -10.24 2.58 -3.63
C ALA A 30 -8.90 1.99 -4.01
N ALA A 31 -7.89 2.83 -4.13
CA ALA A 31 -6.53 2.39 -4.38
C ALA A 31 -5.56 3.29 -3.64
N TYR A 32 -4.46 2.71 -3.17
CA TYR A 32 -3.43 3.43 -2.42
C TYR A 32 -2.06 2.94 -2.82
N GLN A 33 -1.11 3.85 -2.88
CA GLN A 33 0.28 3.53 -3.19
C GLN A 33 1.17 3.90 -2.02
N PHE A 34 1.92 2.94 -1.53
CA PHE A 34 2.93 3.15 -0.49
C PHE A 34 4.30 3.26 -1.15
N ILE A 35 5.05 4.29 -0.77
CA ILE A 35 6.42 4.48 -1.23
C ILE A 35 7.28 4.72 0.01
N SER A 36 8.28 3.87 0.22
CA SER A 36 9.19 4.04 1.34
C SER A 36 10.03 5.30 1.18
N TYR A 37 10.48 5.87 2.31
CA TYR A 37 11.25 7.12 2.27
C TYR A 37 12.56 6.99 1.50
N ASP A 38 13.16 5.80 1.50
CA ASP A 38 14.40 5.57 0.76
C ASP A 38 14.14 5.12 -0.68
N ASP A 39 12.86 5.09 -1.09
CA ASP A 39 12.43 4.74 -2.43
C ASP A 39 12.73 3.28 -2.82
N SER A 40 13.04 2.44 -1.84
CA SER A 40 13.38 1.04 -2.09
C SER A 40 12.16 0.13 -2.22
N LEU A 41 11.01 0.54 -1.68
CA LEU A 41 9.79 -0.25 -1.70
C LEU A 41 8.63 0.56 -2.25
N HIS A 42 7.99 0.03 -3.27
CA HIS A 42 6.75 0.59 -3.82
C HIS A 42 5.70 -0.49 -3.77
N LEU A 43 4.55 -0.18 -3.21
CA LEU A 43 3.45 -1.13 -3.10
C LEU A 43 2.14 -0.43 -3.40
N THR A 44 1.43 -0.92 -4.41
CA THR A 44 0.12 -0.37 -4.77
C THR A 44 -0.94 -1.44 -4.51
N ILE A 45 -1.93 -1.09 -3.69
CA ILE A 45 -3.04 -1.99 -3.39
C ILE A 45 -4.35 -1.33 -3.79
N ALA A 46 -5.34 -2.14 -4.09
CA ALA A 46 -6.67 -1.67 -4.47
C ALA A 46 -7.74 -2.56 -3.85
N GLN A 47 -8.85 -1.94 -3.49
CA GLN A 47 -9.99 -2.63 -2.92
C GLN A 47 -11.02 -2.89 -4.02
N ASP A 48 -11.40 -4.15 -4.21
CA ASP A 48 -12.39 -4.52 -5.22
C ASP A 48 -13.81 -4.21 -4.74
N THR A 49 -14.79 -4.47 -5.60
CA THR A 49 -16.19 -4.17 -5.29
C THR A 49 -16.76 -5.03 -4.16
N HIS A 50 -16.07 -6.08 -3.77
CA HIS A 50 -16.43 -6.94 -2.64
C HIS A 50 -15.72 -6.54 -1.35
N GLY A 51 -14.90 -5.50 -1.39
CA GLY A 51 -14.18 -5.01 -0.22
C GLY A 51 -12.85 -5.71 0.05
N HIS A 52 -12.38 -6.53 -0.87
CA HIS A 52 -11.11 -7.24 -0.70
C HIS A 52 -9.95 -6.43 -1.26
N TRP A 53 -8.84 -6.45 -0.56
CA TRP A 53 -7.64 -5.74 -0.98
C TRP A 53 -6.71 -6.65 -1.78
N HIS A 54 -6.16 -6.12 -2.86
CA HIS A 54 -5.26 -6.82 -3.76
C HIS A 54 -4.04 -5.98 -4.06
N ARG A 55 -2.89 -6.64 -4.19
CA ARG A 55 -1.71 -5.98 -4.70
C ARG A 55 -1.84 -5.91 -6.23
N ILE A 56 -1.82 -4.70 -6.77
CA ILE A 56 -1.93 -4.51 -8.22
C ILE A 56 -0.60 -4.08 -8.85
N ALA A 57 0.34 -3.59 -8.05
CA ALA A 57 1.68 -3.26 -8.52
C ALA A 57 2.61 -3.18 -7.31
N GLY A 58 3.89 -3.31 -7.55
CA GLY A 58 4.86 -3.16 -6.48
C GLY A 58 6.22 -3.71 -6.82
N THR A 59 7.17 -3.41 -5.94
CA THR A 59 8.55 -3.86 -6.05
C THR A 59 8.66 -5.34 -5.69
N GLU A 60 9.44 -6.09 -6.44
CA GLU A 60 9.72 -7.49 -6.13
C GLU A 60 11.09 -7.61 -5.46
N PRO A 61 11.27 -8.57 -4.52
CA PRO A 61 10.24 -9.38 -3.88
C PRO A 61 9.45 -8.59 -2.83
N TYR A 62 8.25 -9.06 -2.49
CA TYR A 62 7.45 -8.43 -1.47
C TYR A 62 6.88 -9.48 -0.52
N LEU A 63 6.52 -9.06 0.69
CA LEU A 63 5.87 -9.93 1.66
C LEU A 63 4.36 -9.84 1.48
N THR A 64 3.72 -11.01 1.40
CA THR A 64 2.26 -11.04 1.18
C THR A 64 1.49 -10.33 2.28
N GLY A 65 2.01 -10.35 3.50
CA GLY A 65 1.38 -9.67 4.64
C GLY A 65 1.37 -8.15 4.53
N TRP A 66 2.20 -7.58 3.68
CA TRP A 66 2.24 -6.12 3.52
C TRP A 66 0.94 -5.55 2.97
N THR A 67 0.25 -6.28 2.09
CA THR A 67 -1.05 -5.85 1.57
C THR A 67 -2.06 -5.71 2.70
N ASP A 68 -2.15 -6.71 3.57
CA ASP A 68 -3.06 -6.68 4.72
C ASP A 68 -2.65 -5.60 5.72
N GLU A 69 -1.37 -5.47 5.99
CA GLU A 69 -0.85 -4.47 6.91
C GLU A 69 -1.17 -3.06 6.46
N LEU A 70 -0.95 -2.78 5.17
CA LEU A 70 -1.24 -1.47 4.62
C LEU A 70 -2.75 -1.21 4.65
N ALA A 71 -3.55 -2.20 4.31
CA ALA A 71 -5.01 -2.06 4.34
C ALA A 71 -5.50 -1.73 5.75
N GLU A 72 -4.92 -2.32 6.79
CA GLU A 72 -5.29 -2.01 8.17
C GLU A 72 -5.00 -0.56 8.54
N GLN A 73 -3.92 0.00 8.03
CA GLN A 73 -3.56 1.38 8.31
C GLN A 73 -4.44 2.38 7.56
N ILE A 74 -5.02 1.96 6.44
CA ILE A 74 -5.91 2.80 5.64
C ILE A 74 -7.30 2.86 6.26
N THR A 75 -7.78 1.75 6.80
CA THR A 75 -9.13 1.66 7.37
C THR A 75 -9.17 1.95 8.90
#